data_c30ff7593519563d747bd79ac87072c7
#
_entry.id   c30ff7593519563d747bd79ac87072c7
#
_cell.length_a   1.000
_cell.length_b   1.000
_cell.length_c   1.000
_cell.angle_alpha   90.00
_cell.angle_beta   90.00
_cell.angle_gamma   90.00
#
_symmetry.space_group_name_H-M   'P 1'
#
loop_
_entity.id
_entity.type
_entity.pdbx_description
1 polymer ?
#
loop_
_entity_poly.entity_id
_entity_poly.type
_entity_poly.pdbx_seq_one_letter_code
_entity_poly.pdbx_strand_id
1 'polypeptide(L)'
;PQINIIHREIEMEEYGNYVFVGVRQAGKSYTLYEQIQKKIANGTPIENLVYINFDDERLYGMKAEELDLILQANYSLSENKPIFFFDEIQNVCGWENFARRLANQKYEVYITGSNAKMLSRDIQTILGGRYIDIAVFPFSFKEFLSTKGIKLGTRWQYGQKRGEIERAFEEYFQWGGFPELLHFKEKRVWLNGLYNRIFFNDLIVRNKIKNEEALRLTLRKLAESLCQPLSFTRLCNMIKAVGVSCSTSTIIEYLNHFTDSCLIFSVQNFASRFVEKATTKKFYFVDNGLLNLFLLNNQSALLENICAIEMKKRYGTRLYYYLHNIEVDFYVPEENLAIQVSYKLADENTIKRETDALLKLHKLHPLNKAIIITKDEEKTITKNDLNIEFIPVWKWLLQ
;
A
#
# COMPACT_ATOMS: atom_id res chain seq x y z
N PRO A 1 -5.73 -26.59 12.36
CA PRO A 1 -4.37 -26.17 12.58
C PRO A 1 -4.38 -24.77 13.23
N GLN A 2 -3.59 -24.58 14.29
CA GLN A 2 -3.41 -23.25 14.87
C GLN A 2 -2.66 -22.41 13.82
N ILE A 3 -3.36 -21.48 13.19
CA ILE A 3 -2.75 -20.52 12.26
C ILE A 3 -2.04 -19.48 13.12
N ASN A 4 -0.72 -19.34 12.96
CA ASN A 4 0.03 -18.29 13.63
C ASN A 4 -0.25 -16.96 12.90
N ILE A 5 -1.14 -16.15 13.48
CA ILE A 5 -1.53 -14.84 12.93
C ILE A 5 -0.61 -13.78 13.51
N ILE A 6 0.03 -13.03 12.65
CA ILE A 6 0.77 -11.82 13.05
C ILE A 6 -0.23 -10.68 13.18
N HIS A 7 -0.24 -10.06 14.35
CA HIS A 7 -1.09 -8.90 14.61
C HIS A 7 -0.76 -7.76 13.64
N ARG A 8 -1.80 -7.23 12.97
CA ARG A 8 -1.70 -6.10 12.06
C ARG A 8 -1.95 -4.80 12.79
N GLU A 9 -1.15 -3.79 12.49
CA GLU A 9 -1.35 -2.43 13.00
C GLU A 9 -2.50 -1.73 12.25
N ILE A 10 -3.70 -2.31 12.37
CA ILE A 10 -4.94 -1.79 11.77
C ILE A 10 -5.89 -1.41 12.90
N GLU A 11 -6.15 -0.11 13.01
CA GLU A 11 -7.15 0.40 13.96
C GLU A 11 -8.55 0.20 13.38
N MET A 12 -9.46 -0.33 14.20
CA MET A 12 -10.85 -0.55 13.83
C MET A 12 -11.76 -0.17 15.00
N GLU A 13 -12.88 0.45 14.66
CA GLU A 13 -13.93 0.73 15.62
C GLU A 13 -14.67 -0.57 16.02
N GLU A 14 -15.19 -0.61 17.23
CA GLU A 14 -15.88 -1.79 17.77
C GLU A 14 -17.10 -2.19 16.93
N TYR A 15 -17.80 -1.19 16.38
CA TYR A 15 -19.00 -1.36 15.58
C TYR A 15 -18.78 -0.74 14.18
N GLY A 16 -18.46 -1.58 13.21
CA GLY A 16 -18.27 -1.11 11.84
C GLY A 16 -18.32 -2.23 10.83
N ASN A 17 -18.69 -1.89 9.60
CA ASN A 17 -18.49 -2.77 8.46
C ASN A 17 -17.22 -2.32 7.74
N TYR A 18 -16.41 -3.25 7.27
CA TYR A 18 -15.09 -2.97 6.73
C TYR A 18 -14.87 -3.58 5.35
N VAL A 19 -14.19 -2.82 4.49
CA VAL A 19 -13.68 -3.31 3.21
C VAL A 19 -12.17 -3.22 3.23
N PHE A 20 -11.49 -4.37 3.27
CA PHE A 20 -10.03 -4.49 3.25
C PHE A 20 -9.55 -4.69 1.81
N VAL A 21 -8.82 -3.72 1.29
CA VAL A 21 -8.33 -3.75 -0.08
C VAL A 21 -6.81 -3.65 -0.11
N GLY A 22 -6.18 -4.46 -0.95
CA GLY A 22 -4.72 -4.46 -1.08
C GLY A 22 -4.25 -5.44 -2.14
N VAL A 23 -2.98 -5.36 -2.47
CA VAL A 23 -2.36 -6.24 -3.44
C VAL A 23 -2.54 -7.72 -3.07
N ARG A 24 -2.56 -8.59 -4.07
CA ARG A 24 -2.59 -10.04 -3.87
C ARG A 24 -1.49 -10.49 -2.90
N GLN A 25 -1.82 -11.40 -1.98
CA GLN A 25 -0.90 -11.93 -0.93
C GLN A 25 -0.37 -10.90 0.10
N ALA A 26 -1.00 -9.72 0.22
CA ALA A 26 -0.66 -8.76 1.29
C ALA A 26 -1.12 -9.18 2.70
N GLY A 27 -1.89 -10.25 2.83
CA GLY A 27 -2.40 -10.75 4.12
C GLY A 27 -3.85 -10.35 4.45
N LYS A 28 -4.67 -9.96 3.45
CA LYS A 28 -6.08 -9.59 3.64
C LYS A 28 -6.92 -10.69 4.33
N SER A 29 -6.83 -11.94 3.86
CA SER A 29 -7.53 -13.08 4.46
C SER A 29 -7.11 -13.29 5.91
N TYR A 30 -5.81 -13.10 6.22
CA TYR A 30 -5.30 -13.19 7.59
C TYR A 30 -5.82 -12.06 8.49
N THR A 31 -6.13 -10.88 7.92
CA THR A 31 -6.82 -9.83 8.65
C THR A 31 -8.24 -10.27 9.03
N LEU A 32 -8.97 -10.97 8.13
CA LEU A 32 -10.27 -11.56 8.50
C LEU A 32 -10.12 -12.61 9.60
N TYR A 33 -9.13 -13.51 9.50
CA TYR A 33 -8.90 -14.54 10.52
C TYR A 33 -8.55 -13.92 11.88
N GLU A 34 -7.79 -12.84 11.90
CA GLU A 34 -7.52 -12.09 13.14
C GLU A 34 -8.80 -11.55 13.77
N GLN A 35 -9.72 -10.99 12.95
CA GLN A 35 -11.01 -10.52 13.46
C GLN A 35 -11.89 -11.67 13.97
N ILE A 36 -11.92 -12.79 13.26
CA ILE A 36 -12.62 -14.01 13.71
C ILE A 36 -12.08 -14.45 15.08
N GLN A 37 -10.75 -14.52 15.24
CA GLN A 37 -10.13 -14.89 16.52
C GLN A 37 -10.48 -13.90 17.64
N LYS A 38 -10.48 -12.59 17.36
CA LYS A 38 -10.89 -11.55 18.32
C LYS A 38 -12.35 -11.73 18.75
N LYS A 39 -13.26 -12.00 17.80
CA LYS A 39 -14.68 -12.25 18.12
C LYS A 39 -14.86 -13.49 18.99
N ILE A 40 -14.18 -14.59 18.69
CA ILE A 40 -14.20 -15.80 19.52
C ILE A 40 -13.65 -15.53 20.91
N ALA A 41 -12.52 -14.82 21.02
CA ALA A 41 -11.92 -14.47 22.31
C ALA A 41 -12.83 -13.57 23.15
N ASN A 42 -13.66 -12.74 22.52
CA ASN A 42 -14.67 -11.89 23.15
C ASN A 42 -16.00 -12.62 23.44
N GLY A 43 -16.03 -13.97 23.26
CA GLY A 43 -17.18 -14.79 23.63
C GLY A 43 -18.24 -14.97 22.53
N THR A 44 -17.99 -14.53 21.29
CA THR A 44 -18.91 -14.82 20.17
C THR A 44 -18.88 -16.30 19.82
N PRO A 45 -20.02 -16.99 19.83
CA PRO A 45 -20.10 -18.39 19.42
C PRO A 45 -19.64 -18.58 17.98
N ILE A 46 -18.89 -19.68 17.71
CA ILE A 46 -18.32 -19.94 16.39
C ILE A 46 -19.40 -20.13 15.31
N GLU A 47 -20.53 -20.68 15.67
CA GLU A 47 -21.70 -20.85 14.79
C GLU A 47 -22.33 -19.54 14.30
N ASN A 48 -22.01 -18.42 14.95
CA ASN A 48 -22.43 -17.09 14.50
C ASN A 48 -21.45 -16.44 13.53
N LEU A 49 -20.30 -17.06 13.23
CA LEU A 49 -19.25 -16.53 12.39
C LEU A 49 -19.28 -17.23 11.02
N VAL A 50 -19.68 -16.52 9.98
CA VAL A 50 -19.82 -17.03 8.62
C VAL A 50 -18.66 -16.54 7.77
N TYR A 51 -17.72 -17.42 7.45
CA TYR A 51 -16.60 -17.14 6.55
C TYR A 51 -16.80 -17.80 5.19
N ILE A 52 -16.71 -17.02 4.12
CA ILE A 52 -16.80 -17.53 2.74
C ILE A 52 -15.65 -16.90 1.92
N ASN A 53 -14.91 -17.75 1.23
CA ASN A 53 -13.90 -17.37 0.27
C ASN A 53 -14.45 -17.52 -1.15
N PHE A 54 -14.68 -16.41 -1.85
CA PHE A 54 -15.18 -16.39 -3.23
C PHE A 54 -14.09 -16.65 -4.30
N ASP A 55 -12.85 -16.94 -3.88
CA ASP A 55 -11.80 -17.46 -4.77
C ASP A 55 -11.80 -19.02 -4.80
N ASP A 56 -12.74 -19.66 -4.10
CA ASP A 56 -12.96 -21.11 -4.14
C ASP A 56 -13.62 -21.50 -5.48
N GLU A 57 -13.04 -22.48 -6.19
CA GLU A 57 -13.52 -22.91 -7.50
C GLU A 57 -14.97 -23.41 -7.51
N ARG A 58 -15.47 -23.88 -6.37
CA ARG A 58 -16.87 -24.35 -6.21
C ARG A 58 -17.88 -23.21 -6.31
N LEU A 59 -17.43 -21.98 -6.10
CA LEU A 59 -18.26 -20.78 -6.17
C LEU A 59 -18.08 -20.01 -7.49
N TYR A 60 -17.27 -20.51 -8.42
CA TYR A 60 -17.06 -19.83 -9.71
C TYR A 60 -18.37 -19.70 -10.51
N GLY A 61 -18.64 -18.49 -10.95
CA GLY A 61 -19.85 -18.16 -11.69
C GLY A 61 -21.07 -17.89 -10.82
N MET A 62 -20.91 -17.87 -9.49
CA MET A 62 -21.96 -17.45 -8.56
C MET A 62 -22.47 -16.04 -8.91
N LYS A 63 -23.80 -15.88 -8.95
CA LYS A 63 -24.46 -14.62 -9.28
C LYS A 63 -24.87 -13.88 -8.00
N ALA A 64 -25.10 -12.57 -8.13
CA ALA A 64 -25.51 -11.74 -7.00
C ALA A 64 -26.83 -12.23 -6.33
N GLU A 65 -27.76 -12.76 -7.14
CA GLU A 65 -29.03 -13.29 -6.65
C GLU A 65 -28.84 -14.54 -5.77
N GLU A 66 -27.77 -15.30 -6.00
CA GLU A 66 -27.46 -16.52 -5.25
C GLU A 66 -26.80 -16.23 -3.89
N LEU A 67 -26.32 -14.98 -3.66
CA LEU A 67 -25.77 -14.59 -2.36
C LEU A 67 -26.79 -14.72 -1.21
N ASP A 68 -28.09 -14.69 -1.49
CA ASP A 68 -29.13 -14.95 -0.48
C ASP A 68 -29.15 -16.37 0.06
N LEU A 69 -28.61 -17.35 -0.69
CA LEU A 69 -28.45 -18.72 -0.21
C LEU A 69 -27.56 -18.79 1.04
N ILE A 70 -26.62 -17.85 1.19
CA ILE A 70 -25.76 -17.74 2.39
C ILE A 70 -26.62 -17.46 3.63
N LEU A 71 -27.53 -16.51 3.55
CA LEU A 71 -28.45 -16.20 4.65
C LEU A 71 -29.39 -17.37 4.95
N GLN A 72 -29.96 -17.98 3.92
CA GLN A 72 -30.83 -19.14 4.06
C GLN A 72 -30.11 -20.31 4.72
N ALA A 73 -28.89 -20.63 4.25
CA ALA A 73 -28.09 -21.69 4.84
C ALA A 73 -27.76 -21.39 6.30
N ASN A 74 -27.37 -20.17 6.65
CA ASN A 74 -27.10 -19.82 8.04
C ASN A 74 -28.33 -20.00 8.92
N TYR A 75 -29.48 -19.47 8.51
CA TYR A 75 -30.71 -19.58 9.31
C TYR A 75 -31.30 -20.99 9.36
N SER A 76 -30.91 -21.90 8.45
CA SER A 76 -31.24 -23.31 8.58
C SER A 76 -30.42 -24.03 9.67
N LEU A 77 -29.26 -23.45 10.07
CA LEU A 77 -28.33 -24.01 11.07
C LEU A 77 -28.40 -23.31 12.42
N SER A 78 -28.75 -22.02 12.44
CA SER A 78 -28.78 -21.21 13.67
C SER A 78 -29.83 -20.10 13.55
N GLU A 79 -30.55 -19.84 14.65
CA GLU A 79 -31.48 -18.69 14.74
C GLU A 79 -30.76 -17.38 15.06
N ASN A 80 -29.48 -17.43 15.41
CA ASN A 80 -28.68 -16.27 15.79
C ASN A 80 -28.30 -15.46 14.57
N LYS A 81 -28.17 -14.14 14.78
CA LYS A 81 -27.72 -13.21 13.76
C LYS A 81 -26.23 -13.41 13.49
N PRO A 82 -25.84 -13.73 12.23
CA PRO A 82 -24.44 -13.97 11.89
C PRO A 82 -23.61 -12.70 11.74
N ILE A 83 -22.31 -12.86 11.92
CA ILE A 83 -21.27 -11.91 11.51
C ILE A 83 -20.62 -12.49 10.23
N PHE A 84 -20.53 -11.68 9.17
CA PHE A 84 -20.05 -12.15 7.89
C PHE A 84 -18.60 -11.75 7.62
N PHE A 85 -17.84 -12.71 7.09
CA PHE A 85 -16.45 -12.55 6.62
C PHE A 85 -16.37 -13.03 5.18
N PHE A 86 -16.41 -12.10 4.23
CA PHE A 86 -16.41 -12.37 2.81
C PHE A 86 -15.03 -12.08 2.21
N ASP A 87 -14.33 -13.14 1.84
CA ASP A 87 -12.99 -13.05 1.26
C ASP A 87 -13.07 -13.05 -0.26
N GLU A 88 -12.39 -12.08 -0.92
CA GLU A 88 -12.34 -11.88 -2.38
C GLU A 88 -13.73 -11.76 -3.04
N ILE A 89 -14.69 -11.03 -2.40
CA ILE A 89 -16.09 -10.93 -2.84
C ILE A 89 -16.25 -10.29 -4.24
N GLN A 90 -15.26 -9.53 -4.72
CA GLN A 90 -15.31 -8.93 -6.06
C GLN A 90 -15.36 -9.97 -7.19
N ASN A 91 -15.17 -11.26 -6.89
CA ASN A 91 -15.39 -12.35 -7.84
C ASN A 91 -16.87 -12.58 -8.17
N VAL A 92 -17.79 -12.02 -7.36
CA VAL A 92 -19.24 -12.02 -7.63
C VAL A 92 -19.67 -10.65 -8.15
N CYS A 93 -20.07 -10.57 -9.42
CA CYS A 93 -20.51 -9.31 -10.02
C CYS A 93 -21.80 -8.81 -9.33
N GLY A 94 -21.85 -7.54 -8.91
CA GLY A 94 -23.03 -6.94 -8.26
C GLY A 94 -23.16 -7.20 -6.76
N TRP A 95 -22.10 -7.71 -6.13
CA TRP A 95 -22.00 -7.98 -4.67
C TRP A 95 -22.33 -6.76 -3.81
N GLU A 96 -22.11 -5.57 -4.33
CA GLU A 96 -22.21 -4.30 -3.59
C GLU A 96 -23.65 -4.06 -3.07
N ASN A 97 -24.66 -4.48 -3.87
CA ASN A 97 -26.06 -4.35 -3.47
C ASN A 97 -26.40 -5.29 -2.31
N PHE A 98 -25.85 -6.51 -2.33
CA PHE A 98 -26.00 -7.45 -1.23
C PHE A 98 -25.33 -6.93 0.05
N ALA A 99 -24.08 -6.48 -0.05
CA ALA A 99 -23.35 -5.90 1.07
C ALA A 99 -24.10 -4.70 1.68
N ARG A 100 -24.60 -3.76 0.83
CA ARG A 100 -25.42 -2.64 1.29
C ARG A 100 -26.67 -3.10 2.02
N ARG A 101 -27.35 -4.12 1.53
CA ARG A 101 -28.55 -4.67 2.18
C ARG A 101 -28.24 -5.26 3.54
N LEU A 102 -27.15 -6.04 3.68
CA LEU A 102 -26.70 -6.56 4.97
C LEU A 102 -26.44 -5.44 5.99
N ALA A 103 -25.71 -4.40 5.57
CA ALA A 103 -25.44 -3.25 6.45
C ALA A 103 -26.73 -2.50 6.86
N ASN A 104 -27.71 -2.35 5.93
CA ASN A 104 -29.02 -1.78 6.24
C ASN A 104 -29.80 -2.60 7.29
N GLN A 105 -29.66 -3.92 7.23
CA GLN A 105 -30.24 -4.86 8.18
C GLN A 105 -29.41 -5.00 9.48
N LYS A 106 -28.38 -4.14 9.62
CA LYS A 106 -27.52 -4.11 10.81
C LYS A 106 -26.71 -5.39 11.04
N TYR A 107 -26.38 -6.13 9.97
CA TYR A 107 -25.36 -7.17 10.07
C TYR A 107 -23.97 -6.52 10.20
N GLU A 108 -23.09 -7.22 10.89
CA GLU A 108 -21.67 -6.90 10.93
C GLU A 108 -20.96 -7.66 9.80
N VAL A 109 -20.25 -6.94 8.95
CA VAL A 109 -19.70 -7.49 7.69
C VAL A 109 -18.28 -7.02 7.47
N TYR A 110 -17.41 -7.98 7.26
CA TYR A 110 -16.00 -7.79 6.91
C TYR A 110 -15.76 -8.33 5.51
N ILE A 111 -15.22 -7.50 4.63
CA ILE A 111 -15.05 -7.82 3.21
C ILE A 111 -13.58 -7.66 2.83
N THR A 112 -13.05 -8.57 2.00
CA THR A 112 -11.75 -8.35 1.37
C THR A 112 -11.86 -8.31 -0.15
N GLY A 113 -10.87 -7.67 -0.77
CA GLY A 113 -10.67 -7.75 -2.21
C GLY A 113 -9.30 -7.29 -2.68
N SER A 114 -8.87 -7.87 -3.80
CA SER A 114 -7.58 -7.57 -4.46
C SER A 114 -7.71 -6.53 -5.58
N ASN A 115 -8.74 -5.66 -5.51
CA ASN A 115 -9.00 -4.65 -6.53
C ASN A 115 -9.36 -3.31 -5.88
N ALA A 116 -8.51 -2.28 -6.08
CA ALA A 116 -8.73 -0.95 -5.54
C ALA A 116 -9.99 -0.26 -6.12
N LYS A 117 -10.59 -0.79 -7.20
CA LYS A 117 -11.91 -0.33 -7.65
C LYS A 117 -12.98 -0.47 -6.58
N MET A 118 -12.82 -1.40 -5.63
CA MET A 118 -13.73 -1.52 -4.47
C MET A 118 -13.75 -0.24 -3.62
N LEU A 119 -12.69 0.58 -3.69
CA LEU A 119 -12.59 1.89 -3.04
C LEU A 119 -13.04 3.04 -3.95
N SER A 120 -13.56 2.75 -5.15
CA SER A 120 -14.02 3.77 -6.08
C SER A 120 -15.26 4.49 -5.56
N ARG A 121 -15.46 5.75 -6.01
CA ARG A 121 -16.64 6.53 -5.63
C ARG A 121 -17.96 5.83 -6.02
N ASP A 122 -17.95 5.09 -7.12
CA ASP A 122 -19.15 4.38 -7.59
C ASP A 122 -19.52 3.28 -6.60
N ILE A 123 -18.56 2.43 -6.19
CA ILE A 123 -18.78 1.38 -5.18
C ILE A 123 -19.17 2.00 -3.84
N GLN A 124 -18.47 3.04 -3.40
CA GLN A 124 -18.77 3.77 -2.16
C GLN A 124 -20.19 4.35 -2.18
N THR A 125 -20.63 4.90 -3.32
CA THR A 125 -21.98 5.39 -3.49
C THR A 125 -23.02 4.26 -3.37
N ILE A 126 -22.75 3.10 -3.98
CA ILE A 126 -23.62 1.93 -3.86
C ILE A 126 -23.67 1.44 -2.42
N LEU A 127 -22.52 1.33 -1.74
CA LEU A 127 -22.43 0.92 -0.34
C LEU A 127 -23.05 1.96 0.63
N GLY A 128 -23.24 3.19 0.17
CA GLY A 128 -23.97 4.25 0.87
C GLY A 128 -23.31 4.71 2.18
N GLY A 129 -21.97 4.74 2.24
CA GLY A 129 -21.20 5.19 3.40
C GLY A 129 -21.34 4.30 4.65
N ARG A 130 -21.69 3.02 4.46
CA ARG A 130 -21.91 2.06 5.56
C ARG A 130 -20.68 1.18 5.83
N TYR A 131 -19.65 1.33 5.04
CA TYR A 131 -18.40 0.57 5.14
C TYR A 131 -17.24 1.53 5.29
N ILE A 132 -16.29 1.12 6.10
CA ILE A 132 -15.01 1.81 6.30
C ILE A 132 -13.96 1.09 5.46
N ASP A 133 -13.26 1.86 4.63
CA ASP A 133 -12.24 1.32 3.75
C ASP A 133 -10.88 1.29 4.43
N ILE A 134 -10.23 0.13 4.36
CA ILE A 134 -8.89 -0.05 4.91
C ILE A 134 -7.96 -0.60 3.82
N ALA A 135 -6.91 0.13 3.52
CA ALA A 135 -5.84 -0.33 2.64
C ALA A 135 -4.91 -1.30 3.38
N VAL A 136 -4.81 -2.54 2.89
CA VAL A 136 -3.92 -3.56 3.44
C VAL A 136 -2.65 -3.65 2.59
N PHE A 137 -1.56 -3.15 3.15
CA PHE A 137 -0.21 -3.27 2.57
C PHE A 137 0.46 -4.58 3.02
N PRO A 138 1.51 -5.05 2.34
CA PRO A 138 2.45 -5.99 2.93
C PRO A 138 2.92 -5.52 4.32
N PHE A 139 3.53 -6.38 5.11
CA PHE A 139 3.95 -6.05 6.47
C PHE A 139 4.73 -4.73 6.54
N SER A 140 4.46 -3.93 7.57
CA SER A 140 5.33 -2.83 7.98
C SER A 140 6.65 -3.39 8.51
N PHE A 141 7.68 -2.55 8.64
CA PHE A 141 8.94 -3.02 9.21
C PHE A 141 8.76 -3.52 10.65
N LYS A 142 7.88 -2.90 11.42
CA LYS A 142 7.55 -3.33 12.79
C LYS A 142 6.84 -4.68 12.82
N GLU A 143 5.86 -4.90 11.94
CA GLU A 143 5.20 -6.20 11.75
C GLU A 143 6.22 -7.26 11.29
N PHE A 144 7.13 -6.91 10.36
CA PHE A 144 8.21 -7.78 9.90
C PHE A 144 9.15 -8.20 11.05
N LEU A 145 9.53 -7.29 11.93
CA LEU A 145 10.33 -7.63 13.11
C LEU A 145 9.59 -8.60 14.04
N SER A 146 8.29 -8.43 14.19
CA SER A 146 7.46 -9.34 14.99
C SER A 146 7.47 -10.77 14.46
N THR A 147 7.49 -10.95 13.12
CA THR A 147 7.61 -12.29 12.50
C THR A 147 8.93 -12.98 12.83
N LYS A 148 9.99 -12.20 13.06
CA LYS A 148 11.32 -12.70 13.43
C LYS A 148 11.51 -12.85 14.96
N GLY A 149 10.45 -12.62 15.75
CA GLY A 149 10.51 -12.66 17.20
C GLY A 149 11.32 -11.50 17.82
N ILE A 150 11.63 -10.45 17.03
CA ILE A 150 12.37 -9.30 17.50
C ILE A 150 11.40 -8.31 18.17
N LYS A 151 11.39 -8.31 19.49
CA LYS A 151 10.57 -7.37 20.28
C LYS A 151 11.32 -6.07 20.54
N LEU A 152 10.67 -4.94 20.30
CA LEU A 152 11.18 -3.62 20.63
C LEU A 152 11.03 -3.39 22.13
N GLY A 153 12.15 -3.25 22.85
CA GLY A 153 12.18 -2.86 24.26
C GLY A 153 12.43 -1.35 24.40
N THR A 154 12.44 -0.83 25.62
CA THR A 154 12.61 0.61 25.89
C THR A 154 13.95 1.22 25.42
N ARG A 155 14.97 0.39 25.19
CA ARG A 155 16.32 0.82 24.75
C ARG A 155 16.81 0.07 23.52
N TRP A 156 15.88 -0.32 22.62
CA TRP A 156 16.17 -1.09 21.41
C TRP A 156 17.20 -0.41 20.48
N GLN A 157 17.35 0.91 20.57
CA GLN A 157 18.27 1.72 19.76
C GLN A 157 19.75 1.50 20.10
N TYR A 158 20.05 0.77 21.19
CA TYR A 158 21.40 0.60 21.69
C TYR A 158 21.76 -0.89 21.82
N GLY A 159 23.06 -1.19 21.70
CA GLY A 159 23.61 -2.51 21.96
C GLY A 159 23.29 -3.56 20.89
N GLN A 160 23.27 -4.83 21.31
CA GLN A 160 23.11 -5.99 20.43
C GLN A 160 21.79 -5.95 19.65
N LYS A 161 20.72 -5.46 20.27
CA LYS A 161 19.37 -5.36 19.67
C LYS A 161 19.37 -4.50 18.43
N ARG A 162 20.07 -3.38 18.44
CA ARG A 162 20.26 -2.50 17.29
C ARG A 162 20.80 -3.28 16.08
N GLY A 163 21.88 -4.07 16.27
CA GLY A 163 22.47 -4.85 15.18
C GLY A 163 21.55 -5.94 14.62
N GLU A 164 20.65 -6.51 15.46
CA GLU A 164 19.61 -7.44 14.99
C GLU A 164 18.59 -6.72 14.11
N ILE A 165 18.15 -5.53 14.52
CA ILE A 165 17.17 -4.70 13.80
C ILE A 165 17.76 -4.23 12.47
N GLU A 166 19.00 -3.74 12.44
CA GLU A 166 19.67 -3.29 11.22
C GLU A 166 19.82 -4.43 10.19
N ARG A 167 20.21 -5.65 10.64
CA ARG A 167 20.25 -6.83 9.75
C ARG A 167 18.88 -7.21 9.21
N ALA A 168 17.85 -7.17 10.06
CA ALA A 168 16.46 -7.43 9.63
C ALA A 168 15.98 -6.35 8.65
N PHE A 169 16.42 -5.09 8.85
CA PHE A 169 16.10 -3.99 7.95
C PHE A 169 16.71 -4.19 6.56
N GLU A 170 17.99 -4.64 6.44
CA GLU A 170 18.58 -4.90 5.13
C GLU A 170 17.77 -5.95 4.33
N GLU A 171 17.27 -6.99 4.99
CA GLU A 171 16.41 -7.99 4.37
C GLU A 171 15.08 -7.37 3.92
N TYR A 172 14.41 -6.62 4.80
CA TYR A 172 13.15 -5.93 4.51
C TYR A 172 13.30 -4.89 3.40
N PHE A 173 14.39 -4.13 3.43
CA PHE A 173 14.71 -3.10 2.46
C PHE A 173 14.85 -3.64 1.04
N GLN A 174 15.51 -4.81 0.90
CA GLN A 174 15.73 -5.45 -0.39
C GLN A 174 14.53 -6.25 -0.90
N TRP A 175 13.83 -6.94 -0.01
CA TRP A 175 12.85 -7.94 -0.37
C TRP A 175 11.40 -7.59 -0.04
N GLY A 176 11.20 -6.49 0.69
CA GLY A 176 9.86 -6.04 1.06
C GLY A 176 9.23 -6.81 2.21
N GLY A 177 7.92 -6.65 2.36
CA GLY A 177 7.15 -7.13 3.50
C GLY A 177 6.08 -8.17 3.18
N PHE A 178 6.12 -8.87 2.04
CA PHE A 178 5.13 -9.90 1.77
C PHE A 178 5.18 -11.04 2.80
N PRO A 179 4.05 -11.38 3.47
CA PRO A 179 4.04 -12.36 4.55
C PRO A 179 4.61 -13.72 4.16
N GLU A 180 4.19 -14.29 3.03
CA GLU A 180 4.63 -15.61 2.59
C GLU A 180 6.10 -15.66 2.19
N LEU A 181 6.66 -14.54 1.73
CA LEU A 181 8.06 -14.44 1.31
C LEU A 181 9.06 -14.84 2.41
N LEU A 182 8.65 -14.69 3.68
CA LEU A 182 9.47 -15.01 4.84
C LEU A 182 9.85 -16.49 4.92
N HIS A 183 9.05 -17.38 4.33
CA HIS A 183 9.24 -18.83 4.33
C HIS A 183 10.12 -19.33 3.17
N PHE A 184 10.46 -18.45 2.21
CA PHE A 184 11.21 -18.85 1.02
C PHE A 184 12.67 -18.41 1.09
N LYS A 185 13.59 -19.33 0.73
CA LYS A 185 15.02 -19.03 0.58
C LYS A 185 15.28 -18.22 -0.70
N GLU A 186 14.71 -18.68 -1.81
CA GLU A 186 14.82 -18.05 -3.14
C GLU A 186 13.79 -16.92 -3.31
N LYS A 187 13.97 -15.82 -2.59
CA LYS A 187 13.03 -14.69 -2.52
C LYS A 187 12.71 -14.09 -3.88
N ARG A 188 13.72 -13.94 -4.74
CA ARG A 188 13.53 -13.39 -6.09
C ARG A 188 12.65 -14.29 -6.96
N VAL A 189 12.77 -15.61 -6.84
CA VAL A 189 11.94 -16.59 -7.58
C VAL A 189 10.48 -16.45 -7.15
N TRP A 190 10.24 -16.38 -5.84
CA TRP A 190 8.89 -16.20 -5.30
C TRP A 190 8.26 -14.87 -5.75
N LEU A 191 9.01 -13.75 -5.64
CA LEU A 191 8.55 -12.42 -6.07
C LEU A 191 8.24 -12.38 -7.58
N ASN A 192 9.05 -13.02 -8.42
CA ASN A 192 8.75 -13.17 -9.84
C ASN A 192 7.46 -13.97 -10.08
N GLY A 193 7.24 -15.04 -9.31
CA GLY A 193 6.00 -15.81 -9.34
C GLY A 193 4.78 -14.97 -8.99
N LEU A 194 4.87 -14.16 -7.92
CA LEU A 194 3.81 -13.24 -7.51
C LEU A 194 3.57 -12.16 -8.57
N TYR A 195 4.64 -11.53 -9.07
CA TYR A 195 4.55 -10.53 -10.14
C TYR A 195 3.85 -11.09 -11.38
N ASN A 196 4.26 -12.27 -11.84
CA ASN A 196 3.64 -12.90 -13.00
C ASN A 196 2.14 -13.18 -12.78
N ARG A 197 1.77 -13.61 -11.59
CA ARG A 197 0.36 -13.86 -11.23
C ARG A 197 -0.46 -12.56 -11.26
N ILE A 198 0.06 -11.47 -10.69
CA ILE A 198 -0.57 -10.15 -10.75
C ILE A 198 -0.64 -9.68 -12.22
N PHE A 199 0.45 -9.81 -12.96
CA PHE A 199 0.55 -9.33 -14.33
C PHE A 199 -0.44 -10.04 -15.26
N PHE A 200 -0.48 -11.38 -15.23
CA PHE A 200 -1.36 -12.14 -16.10
C PHE A 200 -2.83 -12.11 -15.63
N ASN A 201 -3.11 -12.40 -14.38
CA ASN A 201 -4.49 -12.55 -13.90
C ASN A 201 -5.15 -11.20 -13.62
N ASP A 202 -4.47 -10.31 -12.86
CA ASP A 202 -5.09 -9.08 -12.39
C ASP A 202 -4.99 -7.93 -13.40
N LEU A 203 -3.99 -7.94 -14.29
CA LEU A 203 -3.84 -6.93 -15.32
C LEU A 203 -4.37 -7.41 -16.67
N ILE A 204 -3.78 -8.46 -17.27
CA ILE A 204 -4.12 -8.88 -18.64
C ILE A 204 -5.51 -9.49 -18.73
N VAL A 205 -5.76 -10.57 -17.99
CA VAL A 205 -7.03 -11.35 -18.11
C VAL A 205 -8.21 -10.51 -17.65
N ARG A 206 -8.11 -9.89 -16.46
CA ARG A 206 -9.19 -9.09 -15.88
C ARG A 206 -9.59 -7.90 -16.76
N ASN A 207 -8.62 -7.22 -17.37
CA ASN A 207 -8.87 -6.03 -18.18
C ASN A 207 -8.84 -6.29 -19.70
N LYS A 208 -8.72 -7.56 -20.13
CA LYS A 208 -8.71 -7.98 -21.53
C LYS A 208 -7.67 -7.23 -22.37
N ILE A 209 -6.47 -7.03 -21.81
CA ILE A 209 -5.38 -6.27 -22.45
C ILE A 209 -4.87 -7.02 -23.68
N LYS A 210 -4.84 -6.34 -24.82
CA LYS A 210 -4.38 -6.91 -26.10
C LYS A 210 -2.88 -6.69 -26.34
N ASN A 211 -2.33 -5.56 -25.89
CA ASN A 211 -0.93 -5.21 -26.11
C ASN A 211 -0.14 -5.40 -24.81
N GLU A 212 0.25 -6.66 -24.55
CA GLU A 212 1.00 -7.06 -23.35
C GLU A 212 2.41 -6.44 -23.31
N GLU A 213 3.05 -6.26 -24.47
CA GLU A 213 4.38 -5.67 -24.56
C GLU A 213 4.37 -4.21 -24.11
N ALA A 214 3.42 -3.42 -24.61
CA ALA A 214 3.27 -2.02 -24.19
C ALA A 214 2.96 -1.92 -22.68
N LEU A 215 2.13 -2.82 -22.14
CA LEU A 215 1.83 -2.88 -20.71
C LEU A 215 3.10 -3.16 -19.90
N ARG A 216 3.87 -4.17 -20.27
CA ARG A 216 5.13 -4.57 -19.61
C ARG A 216 6.19 -3.47 -19.65
N LEU A 217 6.37 -2.85 -20.81
CA LEU A 217 7.30 -1.73 -20.98
C LEU A 217 6.87 -0.50 -20.18
N THR A 218 5.55 -0.23 -20.11
CA THR A 218 5.01 0.87 -19.28
C THR A 218 5.37 0.68 -17.82
N LEU A 219 5.17 -0.52 -17.26
CA LEU A 219 5.51 -0.80 -15.86
C LEU A 219 7.02 -0.71 -15.61
N ARG A 220 7.84 -1.23 -16.54
CA ARG A 220 9.30 -1.14 -16.45
C ARG A 220 9.79 0.30 -16.48
N LYS A 221 9.28 1.11 -17.42
CA LYS A 221 9.65 2.53 -17.53
C LYS A 221 9.19 3.33 -16.33
N LEU A 222 8.04 2.98 -15.76
CA LEU A 222 7.56 3.57 -14.52
C LEU A 222 8.53 3.28 -13.37
N ALA A 223 8.99 2.04 -13.19
CA ALA A 223 9.97 1.66 -12.18
C ALA A 223 11.31 2.39 -12.36
N GLU A 224 11.82 2.50 -13.60
CA GLU A 224 13.05 3.23 -13.93
C GLU A 224 12.93 4.76 -13.69
N SER A 225 11.70 5.32 -13.76
CA SER A 225 11.41 6.75 -13.55
C SER A 225 10.86 7.06 -12.16
N LEU A 226 10.94 6.11 -11.24
CA LEU A 226 10.49 6.28 -9.86
C LEU A 226 11.23 7.47 -9.21
N CYS A 227 10.61 8.09 -8.23
CA CYS A 227 11.10 9.29 -7.55
C CYS A 227 11.03 10.60 -8.36
N GLN A 228 10.66 10.55 -9.64
CA GLN A 228 10.52 11.75 -10.46
C GLN A 228 9.06 12.00 -10.85
N PRO A 229 8.62 13.26 -10.89
CA PRO A 229 7.34 13.60 -11.48
C PRO A 229 7.27 13.15 -12.94
N LEU A 230 6.27 12.35 -13.26
CA LEU A 230 6.11 11.74 -14.57
C LEU A 230 4.77 12.14 -15.18
N SER A 231 4.81 12.80 -16.35
CA SER A 231 3.61 13.06 -17.14
C SER A 231 3.28 11.88 -18.05
N PHE A 232 1.99 11.68 -18.29
CA PHE A 232 1.52 10.59 -19.17
C PHE A 232 2.07 10.69 -20.58
N THR A 233 2.20 11.91 -21.12
CA THR A 233 2.78 12.15 -22.43
C THR A 233 4.26 11.77 -22.47
N ARG A 234 5.03 12.11 -21.41
CA ARG A 234 6.45 11.71 -21.32
C ARG A 234 6.59 10.20 -21.33
N LEU A 235 5.80 9.49 -20.52
CA LEU A 235 5.81 8.03 -20.45
C LEU A 235 5.45 7.41 -21.83
N CYS A 236 4.40 7.92 -22.48
CA CYS A 236 4.01 7.49 -23.83
C CYS A 236 5.17 7.66 -24.84
N ASN A 237 5.85 8.80 -24.81
CA ASN A 237 6.98 9.06 -25.72
C ASN A 237 8.17 8.11 -25.45
N MET A 238 8.43 7.77 -24.17
CA MET A 238 9.47 6.80 -23.81
C MET A 238 9.16 5.40 -24.36
N ILE A 239 7.89 4.98 -24.36
CA ILE A 239 7.46 3.69 -24.92
C ILE A 239 7.57 3.70 -26.45
N LYS A 240 7.14 4.78 -27.10
CA LYS A 240 7.29 4.95 -28.57
C LYS A 240 8.74 4.93 -29.03
N ALA A 241 9.65 5.50 -28.24
CA ALA A 241 11.08 5.56 -28.56
C ALA A 241 11.74 4.18 -28.62
N VAL A 242 11.17 3.15 -28.01
CA VAL A 242 11.63 1.75 -28.12
C VAL A 242 10.86 0.95 -29.18
N GLY A 243 10.11 1.63 -30.06
CA GLY A 243 9.44 1.02 -31.21
C GLY A 243 8.04 0.45 -30.93
N VAL A 244 7.51 0.60 -29.74
CA VAL A 244 6.17 0.09 -29.39
C VAL A 244 5.10 1.17 -29.54
N SER A 245 4.09 0.89 -30.35
CA SER A 245 2.98 1.82 -30.59
C SER A 245 2.04 1.87 -29.38
N CYS A 246 1.81 3.06 -28.88
CA CYS A 246 0.80 3.33 -27.83
C CYS A 246 0.26 4.75 -27.94
N SER A 247 -0.90 5.00 -27.36
CA SER A 247 -1.48 6.34 -27.20
C SER A 247 -1.34 6.81 -25.75
N THR A 248 -1.43 8.11 -25.52
CA THR A 248 -1.46 8.64 -24.15
C THR A 248 -2.67 8.13 -23.37
N SER A 249 -3.83 7.93 -24.02
CA SER A 249 -5.01 7.33 -23.40
C SER A 249 -4.76 5.88 -22.96
N THR A 250 -4.05 5.09 -23.76
CA THR A 250 -3.64 3.72 -23.40
C THR A 250 -2.72 3.71 -22.19
N ILE A 251 -1.76 4.66 -22.12
CA ILE A 251 -0.88 4.78 -20.94
C ILE A 251 -1.66 5.13 -19.68
N ILE A 252 -2.62 6.06 -19.77
CA ILE A 252 -3.50 6.40 -18.64
C ILE A 252 -4.27 5.18 -18.18
N GLU A 253 -4.84 4.41 -19.12
CA GLU A 253 -5.55 3.17 -18.83
C GLU A 253 -4.67 2.16 -18.10
N TYR A 254 -3.43 1.93 -18.57
CA TYR A 254 -2.48 1.03 -17.94
C TYR A 254 -2.10 1.47 -16.51
N LEU A 255 -1.87 2.77 -16.30
CA LEU A 255 -1.58 3.30 -14.96
C LEU A 255 -2.77 3.13 -14.01
N ASN A 256 -3.99 3.28 -14.52
CA ASN A 256 -5.19 2.98 -13.74
C ASN A 256 -5.26 1.48 -13.39
N HIS A 257 -4.99 0.58 -14.33
CA HIS A 257 -4.96 -0.87 -14.05
C HIS A 257 -3.88 -1.25 -13.02
N PHE A 258 -2.69 -0.63 -13.08
CA PHE A 258 -1.65 -0.85 -12.07
C PHE A 258 -2.09 -0.37 -10.68
N THR A 259 -2.81 0.75 -10.63
CA THR A 259 -3.36 1.28 -9.37
C THR A 259 -4.52 0.41 -8.88
N ASP A 260 -5.43 -0.01 -9.77
CA ASP A 260 -6.56 -0.88 -9.46
C ASP A 260 -6.12 -2.26 -8.93
N SER A 261 -5.02 -2.79 -9.44
CA SER A 261 -4.42 -4.03 -8.91
C SER A 261 -3.64 -3.84 -7.60
N CYS A 262 -3.63 -2.63 -7.05
CA CYS A 262 -2.84 -2.24 -5.88
C CYS A 262 -1.33 -2.49 -6.05
N LEU A 263 -0.82 -2.55 -7.28
CA LEU A 263 0.61 -2.74 -7.54
C LEU A 263 1.41 -1.46 -7.30
N ILE A 264 0.80 -0.32 -7.64
CA ILE A 264 1.36 1.01 -7.43
C ILE A 264 0.34 1.95 -6.79
N PHE A 265 0.84 3.05 -6.25
CA PHE A 265 0.04 4.22 -5.88
C PHE A 265 0.69 5.50 -6.37
N SER A 266 -0.06 6.58 -6.42
CA SER A 266 0.44 7.87 -6.85
C SER A 266 0.36 8.91 -5.73
N VAL A 267 1.29 9.89 -5.79
CA VAL A 267 1.32 11.07 -4.95
C VAL A 267 1.23 12.31 -5.85
N GLN A 268 0.39 13.27 -5.49
CA GLN A 268 0.16 14.50 -6.26
C GLN A 268 1.07 15.63 -5.79
N ASN A 269 1.34 16.59 -6.67
CA ASN A 269 2.04 17.79 -6.29
C ASN A 269 1.09 18.76 -5.56
N PHE A 270 1.48 19.20 -4.37
CA PHE A 270 0.71 20.18 -3.61
C PHE A 270 0.62 21.54 -4.32
N ALA A 271 1.73 22.01 -4.89
CA ALA A 271 1.85 23.34 -5.51
C ALA A 271 1.21 23.45 -6.90
N SER A 272 0.89 22.32 -7.56
CA SER A 272 0.38 22.32 -8.93
C SER A 272 -1.08 22.77 -9.03
N ARG A 273 -1.41 23.36 -10.19
CA ARG A 273 -2.79 23.65 -10.56
C ARG A 273 -3.56 22.34 -10.82
N PHE A 274 -4.89 22.41 -10.85
CA PHE A 274 -5.77 21.24 -10.98
C PHE A 274 -5.41 20.33 -12.16
N VAL A 275 -5.18 20.90 -13.34
CA VAL A 275 -4.85 20.14 -14.56
C VAL A 275 -3.52 19.39 -14.40
N GLU A 276 -2.50 20.06 -13.86
CA GLU A 276 -1.18 19.44 -13.64
C GLU A 276 -1.25 18.34 -12.59
N LYS A 277 -2.04 18.51 -11.51
CA LYS A 277 -2.28 17.47 -10.50
C LYS A 277 -2.88 16.20 -11.12
N ALA A 278 -3.72 16.37 -12.14
CA ALA A 278 -4.33 15.24 -12.83
C ALA A 278 -3.34 14.51 -13.77
N THR A 279 -2.43 15.26 -14.42
CA THR A 279 -1.61 14.72 -15.53
C THR A 279 -0.15 14.42 -15.16
N THR A 280 0.34 14.94 -14.03
CA THR A 280 1.73 14.74 -13.58
C THR A 280 1.75 14.32 -12.13
N LYS A 281 2.28 13.14 -11.85
CA LYS A 281 2.32 12.54 -10.50
C LYS A 281 3.65 11.87 -10.26
N LYS A 282 4.03 11.69 -8.99
CA LYS A 282 5.03 10.69 -8.59
C LYS A 282 4.31 9.36 -8.36
N PHE A 283 4.91 8.26 -8.82
CA PHE A 283 4.38 6.92 -8.64
C PHE A 283 5.33 6.09 -7.79
N TYR A 284 4.77 5.20 -6.99
CA TYR A 284 5.51 4.34 -6.08
C TYR A 284 4.92 2.93 -6.09
N PHE A 285 5.77 1.92 -5.90
CA PHE A 285 5.31 0.54 -5.73
C PHE A 285 4.85 0.30 -4.29
N VAL A 286 3.88 -0.60 -4.12
CA VAL A 286 3.35 -0.95 -2.79
C VAL A 286 4.33 -1.74 -1.94
N ASP A 287 5.40 -2.27 -2.56
CA ASP A 287 6.42 -3.07 -1.88
C ASP A 287 7.79 -2.94 -2.56
N ASN A 288 8.84 -2.87 -1.74
CA ASN A 288 10.21 -2.76 -2.24
C ASN A 288 10.69 -4.01 -2.98
N GLY A 289 10.27 -5.20 -2.57
CA GLY A 289 10.65 -6.45 -3.23
C GLY A 289 10.14 -6.51 -4.67
N LEU A 290 8.89 -6.06 -4.91
CA LEU A 290 8.35 -5.95 -6.27
C LEU A 290 9.10 -4.91 -7.09
N LEU A 291 9.40 -3.74 -6.54
CA LEU A 291 10.17 -2.70 -7.22
C LEU A 291 11.57 -3.22 -7.60
N ASN A 292 12.23 -3.93 -6.69
CA ASN A 292 13.58 -4.45 -6.87
C ASN A 292 13.71 -5.50 -7.99
N LEU A 293 12.58 -6.06 -8.48
CA LEU A 293 12.58 -6.92 -9.67
C LEU A 293 12.97 -6.15 -10.94
N PHE A 294 12.68 -4.85 -10.99
CA PHE A 294 12.87 -4.00 -12.16
C PHE A 294 14.15 -3.16 -12.11
N LEU A 295 14.75 -3.01 -10.93
CA LEU A 295 15.89 -2.13 -10.72
C LEU A 295 17.22 -2.91 -10.70
N LEU A 296 18.25 -2.28 -11.25
CA LEU A 296 19.64 -2.73 -11.12
C LEU A 296 20.35 -1.82 -10.12
N ASN A 297 20.45 -2.28 -8.84
CA ASN A 297 21.22 -1.61 -7.77
C ASN A 297 20.84 -0.13 -7.49
N ASN A 298 19.59 0.25 -7.67
CA ASN A 298 19.15 1.61 -7.36
C ASN A 298 18.66 1.74 -5.90
N GLN A 299 19.61 1.86 -4.98
CA GLN A 299 19.33 1.95 -3.54
C GLN A 299 18.55 3.22 -3.18
N SER A 300 18.79 4.34 -3.90
CA SER A 300 18.06 5.60 -3.66
C SER A 300 16.57 5.45 -3.98
N ALA A 301 16.23 4.78 -5.09
CA ALA A 301 14.83 4.52 -5.45
C ALA A 301 14.14 3.60 -4.44
N LEU A 302 14.83 2.56 -3.93
CA LEU A 302 14.31 1.69 -2.87
C LEU A 302 14.09 2.46 -1.57
N LEU A 303 14.99 3.40 -1.21
CA LEU A 303 14.86 4.21 0.00
C LEU A 303 13.66 5.15 -0.09
N GLU A 304 13.50 5.87 -1.20
CA GLU A 304 12.35 6.76 -1.36
C GLU A 304 11.04 5.98 -1.45
N ASN A 305 11.04 4.80 -2.11
CA ASN A 305 9.84 3.97 -2.20
C ASN A 305 9.38 3.44 -0.83
N ILE A 306 10.31 2.98 0.02
CA ILE A 306 9.93 2.50 1.37
C ILE A 306 9.40 3.64 2.24
N CYS A 307 9.97 4.85 2.10
CA CYS A 307 9.46 6.05 2.75
C CYS A 307 8.05 6.41 2.23
N ALA A 308 7.84 6.34 0.91
CA ALA A 308 6.54 6.59 0.29
C ALA A 308 5.46 5.61 0.78
N ILE A 309 5.80 4.32 0.91
CA ILE A 309 4.89 3.30 1.44
C ILE A 309 4.47 3.66 2.87
N GLU A 310 5.42 3.98 3.73
CA GLU A 310 5.15 4.33 5.11
C GLU A 310 4.34 5.63 5.23
N MET A 311 4.71 6.66 4.47
CA MET A 311 3.95 7.92 4.39
C MET A 311 2.52 7.69 3.89
N LYS A 312 2.34 6.81 2.90
CA LYS A 312 1.01 6.45 2.38
C LYS A 312 0.16 5.73 3.42
N LYS A 313 0.76 4.84 4.21
CA LYS A 313 0.08 4.17 5.34
C LYS A 313 -0.39 5.17 6.39
N ARG A 314 0.48 6.12 6.80
CA ARG A 314 0.19 7.10 7.87
C ARG A 314 -0.80 8.18 7.45
N TYR A 315 -0.70 8.67 6.21
CA TYR A 315 -1.39 9.90 5.78
C TYR A 315 -2.40 9.71 4.64
N GLY A 316 -2.41 8.56 3.99
CA GLY A 316 -3.41 8.23 2.97
C GLY A 316 -3.47 9.24 1.83
N THR A 317 -4.62 9.91 1.68
CA THR A 317 -4.87 10.93 0.64
C THR A 317 -4.32 12.31 0.99
N ARG A 318 -3.90 12.53 2.24
CA ARG A 318 -3.32 13.81 2.72
C ARG A 318 -1.84 13.95 2.39
N LEU A 319 -1.24 12.93 1.76
CA LEU A 319 0.15 12.91 1.34
C LEU A 319 0.31 13.57 -0.03
N TYR A 320 1.26 14.51 -0.11
CA TYR A 320 1.68 15.21 -1.31
C TYR A 320 3.21 15.18 -1.44
N TYR A 321 3.72 15.48 -2.64
CA TYR A 321 5.06 16.05 -2.80
C TYR A 321 4.93 17.53 -3.11
N TYR A 322 6.01 18.30 -2.97
CA TYR A 322 6.01 19.72 -3.32
C TYR A 322 7.03 19.97 -4.44
N LEU A 323 6.59 20.52 -5.55
CA LEU A 323 7.45 20.92 -6.66
C LEU A 323 6.93 22.21 -7.28
N HIS A 324 7.73 23.26 -7.13
CA HIS A 324 7.57 24.54 -7.83
C HIS A 324 8.95 25.11 -8.14
N ASN A 325 9.50 26.00 -7.31
CA ASN A 325 10.88 26.48 -7.40
C ASN A 325 11.87 25.61 -6.60
N ILE A 326 11.36 24.68 -5.84
CA ILE A 326 12.08 23.71 -5.00
C ILE A 326 11.36 22.37 -5.11
N GLU A 327 12.06 21.29 -4.82
CA GLU A 327 11.48 19.97 -4.71
C GLU A 327 11.58 19.49 -3.26
N VAL A 328 10.45 18.99 -2.71
CA VAL A 328 10.39 18.28 -1.43
C VAL A 328 9.64 16.96 -1.66
N ASP A 329 10.25 15.85 -1.27
CA ASP A 329 9.78 14.52 -1.62
C ASP A 329 8.42 14.20 -1.04
N PHE A 330 8.20 14.55 0.24
CA PHE A 330 6.92 14.33 0.91
C PHE A 330 6.52 15.56 1.72
N TYR A 331 5.27 15.94 1.57
CA TYR A 331 4.66 17.07 2.28
C TYR A 331 3.26 16.70 2.76
N VAL A 332 2.99 16.93 4.04
CA VAL A 332 1.67 16.74 4.68
C VAL A 332 1.23 18.09 5.23
N PRO A 333 0.41 18.85 4.48
CA PRO A 333 0.03 20.22 4.84
C PRO A 333 -0.68 20.33 6.19
N GLU A 334 -1.57 19.38 6.49
CA GLU A 334 -2.37 19.37 7.71
C GLU A 334 -1.52 19.19 8.98
N GLU A 335 -0.37 18.54 8.86
CA GLU A 335 0.60 18.32 9.94
C GLU A 335 1.74 19.37 9.92
N ASN A 336 1.80 20.21 8.88
CA ASN A 336 2.96 21.06 8.60
C ASN A 336 4.27 20.27 8.62
N LEU A 337 4.25 19.05 8.05
CA LEU A 337 5.35 18.09 8.00
C LEU A 337 5.96 18.07 6.61
N ALA A 338 7.28 18.22 6.51
CA ALA A 338 8.04 18.04 5.27
C ALA A 338 9.16 17.02 5.46
N ILE A 339 9.32 16.11 4.49
CA ILE A 339 10.34 15.06 4.51
C ILE A 339 11.09 15.06 3.19
N GLN A 340 12.42 15.06 3.29
CA GLN A 340 13.35 14.74 2.20
C GLN A 340 13.95 13.35 2.42
N VAL A 341 14.34 12.68 1.33
CA VAL A 341 14.95 11.36 1.38
C VAL A 341 16.28 11.38 0.66
N SER A 342 17.35 11.05 1.34
CA SER A 342 18.71 11.01 0.76
C SER A 342 19.46 9.76 1.19
N TYR A 343 19.78 8.88 0.22
CA TYR A 343 20.47 7.62 0.52
C TYR A 343 21.90 7.84 1.03
N LYS A 344 22.62 8.82 0.45
CA LYS A 344 23.97 9.22 0.86
C LYS A 344 24.05 10.73 0.98
N LEU A 345 24.51 11.20 2.13
CA LEU A 345 24.88 12.59 2.36
C LEU A 345 26.40 12.74 2.17
N ALA A 346 26.89 12.31 0.99
CA ALA A 346 28.31 12.12 0.72
C ALA A 346 29.15 13.40 0.76
N ASP A 347 28.51 14.58 0.59
CA ASP A 347 29.17 15.87 0.58
C ASP A 347 28.32 16.97 1.20
N GLU A 348 28.95 18.08 1.58
CA GLU A 348 28.29 19.27 2.13
C GLU A 348 27.27 19.87 1.14
N ASN A 349 27.47 19.73 -0.16
CA ASN A 349 26.56 20.26 -1.19
C ASN A 349 25.22 19.53 -1.18
N THR A 350 25.24 18.21 -1.03
CA THR A 350 24.01 17.40 -0.90
C THR A 350 23.27 17.77 0.37
N ILE A 351 23.95 17.85 1.51
CA ILE A 351 23.34 18.27 2.79
C ILE A 351 22.73 19.68 2.66
N LYS A 352 23.48 20.60 2.03
CA LYS A 352 23.00 21.96 1.80
C LYS A 352 21.77 22.00 0.92
N ARG A 353 21.76 21.26 -0.20
CA ARG A 353 20.63 21.19 -1.13
C ARG A 353 19.34 20.72 -0.44
N GLU A 354 19.41 19.59 0.29
CA GLU A 354 18.24 19.03 0.99
C GLU A 354 17.77 19.96 2.12
N THR A 355 18.70 20.53 2.88
CA THR A 355 18.38 21.49 3.94
C THR A 355 17.77 22.77 3.38
N ASP A 356 18.35 23.32 2.30
CA ASP A 356 17.85 24.57 1.68
C ASP A 356 16.46 24.39 1.09
N ALA A 357 16.13 23.21 0.57
CA ALA A 357 14.77 22.90 0.08
C ALA A 357 13.73 23.02 1.21
N LEU A 358 14.01 22.39 2.37
CA LEU A 358 13.13 22.46 3.55
C LEU A 358 13.00 23.88 4.10
N LEU A 359 14.11 24.63 4.18
CA LEU A 359 14.13 26.02 4.63
C LEU A 359 13.33 26.95 3.69
N LYS A 360 13.42 26.74 2.39
CA LYS A 360 12.62 27.49 1.39
C LYS A 360 11.13 27.15 1.51
N LEU A 361 10.80 25.88 1.71
CA LEU A 361 9.41 25.47 1.93
C LEU A 361 8.87 26.09 3.23
N HIS A 362 9.65 26.06 4.31
CA HIS A 362 9.28 26.65 5.61
C HIS A 362 8.94 28.16 5.50
N LYS A 363 9.64 28.91 4.65
CA LYS A 363 9.33 30.33 4.39
C LYS A 363 7.98 30.52 3.67
N LEU A 364 7.56 29.56 2.84
CA LEU A 364 6.30 29.61 2.09
C LEU A 364 5.14 29.03 2.90
N HIS A 365 5.41 27.94 3.61
CA HIS A 365 4.47 27.19 4.44
C HIS A 365 5.19 26.85 5.75
N PRO A 366 4.88 27.53 6.86
CA PRO A 366 5.53 27.26 8.14
C PRO A 366 5.45 25.77 8.53
N LEU A 367 6.59 25.15 8.78
CA LEU A 367 6.69 23.74 9.12
C LEU A 367 6.80 23.56 10.62
N ASN A 368 6.04 22.63 11.18
CA ASN A 368 6.19 22.16 12.56
C ASN A 368 7.30 21.11 12.68
N LYS A 369 7.49 20.31 11.62
CA LYS A 369 8.47 19.24 11.59
C LYS A 369 9.12 19.12 10.22
N ALA A 370 10.44 19.08 10.21
CA ALA A 370 11.26 18.90 9.02
C ALA A 370 12.25 17.76 9.22
N ILE A 371 12.18 16.75 8.34
CA ILE A 371 12.99 15.53 8.46
C ILE A 371 13.75 15.29 7.17
N ILE A 372 14.99 14.85 7.29
CA ILE A 372 15.77 14.25 6.20
C ILE A 372 15.99 12.78 6.57
N ILE A 373 15.31 11.87 5.83
CA ILE A 373 15.49 10.44 6.02
C ILE A 373 16.74 10.01 5.28
N THR A 374 17.62 9.32 6.00
CA THR A 374 18.90 8.86 5.49
C THR A 374 19.00 7.33 5.59
N LYS A 375 20.02 6.74 4.97
CA LYS A 375 20.31 5.32 5.19
C LYS A 375 20.76 5.09 6.65
N ASP A 376 21.77 5.83 7.12
CA ASP A 376 22.43 5.55 8.40
C ASP A 376 22.75 6.80 9.24
N GLU A 377 22.69 8.00 8.67
CA GLU A 377 23.12 9.23 9.36
C GLU A 377 22.05 9.76 10.31
N GLU A 378 22.48 10.18 11.50
CA GLU A 378 21.64 10.76 12.54
C GLU A 378 22.27 12.03 13.08
N LYS A 379 21.58 13.17 12.93
CA LYS A 379 21.98 14.48 13.48
C LYS A 379 20.78 15.43 13.46
N THR A 380 20.92 16.57 14.15
CA THR A 380 19.94 17.68 14.08
C THR A 380 20.66 18.96 13.71
N ILE A 381 20.07 19.71 12.83
CA ILE A 381 20.56 21.05 12.41
C ILE A 381 19.46 22.07 12.66
N THR A 382 19.77 23.13 13.38
CA THR A 382 18.86 24.27 13.58
C THR A 382 19.28 25.43 12.70
N LYS A 383 18.38 25.87 11.81
CA LYS A 383 18.58 27.04 10.95
C LYS A 383 17.27 27.81 10.78
N ASN A 384 17.32 29.14 10.89
CA ASN A 384 16.16 30.04 10.68
C ASN A 384 14.92 29.55 11.46
N ASP A 385 15.06 29.28 12.74
CA ASP A 385 14.03 28.79 13.66
C ASP A 385 13.39 27.44 13.31
N LEU A 386 13.94 26.72 12.32
CA LEU A 386 13.54 25.38 11.95
C LEU A 386 14.57 24.35 12.42
N ASN A 387 14.09 23.35 13.17
CA ASN A 387 14.85 22.16 13.49
C ASN A 387 14.68 21.12 12.39
N ILE A 388 15.78 20.72 11.75
CA ILE A 388 15.82 19.69 10.72
C ILE A 388 16.48 18.47 11.32
N GLU A 389 15.70 17.40 11.44
CA GLU A 389 16.16 16.12 11.99
C GLU A 389 16.61 15.19 10.86
N PHE A 390 17.82 14.66 10.98
CA PHE A 390 18.32 13.58 10.12
C PHE A 390 18.12 12.27 10.85
N ILE A 391 17.37 11.37 10.26
CA ILE A 391 16.95 10.12 10.91
C ILE A 391 17.23 8.93 9.99
N PRO A 392 17.96 7.90 10.46
CA PRO A 392 18.10 6.65 9.73
C PRO A 392 16.73 6.02 9.45
N VAL A 393 16.51 5.57 8.22
CA VAL A 393 15.21 5.03 7.78
C VAL A 393 14.71 3.88 8.66
N TRP A 394 15.59 2.94 9.04
CA TRP A 394 15.22 1.82 9.90
C TRP A 394 14.71 2.27 11.28
N LYS A 395 15.24 3.39 11.80
CA LYS A 395 14.80 3.99 13.06
C LYS A 395 13.49 4.75 12.88
N TRP A 396 13.35 5.50 11.78
CA TRP A 396 12.14 6.24 11.46
C TRP A 396 10.92 5.34 11.23
N LEU A 397 11.09 4.18 10.59
CA LEU A 397 10.03 3.19 10.38
C LEU A 397 9.51 2.55 11.68
N LEU A 398 10.20 2.73 12.81
CA LEU A 398 9.83 2.19 14.12
C LEU A 398 9.29 3.25 15.08
N GLN A 399 9.20 4.52 14.64
CA GLN A 399 8.55 5.62 15.35
C GLN A 399 7.06 5.66 15.03
#